data_c34c1f27ad23afd5999b6718f1c35348
#
_entry.id   c34c1f27ad23afd5999b6718f1c35348
#
_cell.length_a   1.000
_cell.length_b   1.000
_cell.length_c   1.000
_cell.angle_alpha   90.00
_cell.angle_beta   90.00
_cell.angle_gamma   90.00
#
_symmetry.space_group_name_H-M   'P 1'
#
loop_
_entity.id
_entity.type
_entity.pdbx_description
1 polymer ?
#
loop_
_entity_poly.entity_id
_entity_poly.type
_entity_poly.pdbx_seq_one_letter_code
_entity_poly.pdbx_strand_id
1 'polypeptide(L)'
;DRDVVEIVGIDSLVPKEHLLRKIDKAVDFDRLYEMVEPLYCEDNGRPSIDPVVLFKMVLIQHLYGLPSLRRTAEEVSGSIYYRWFLGYTLQDETPHFSTVSYNFRHRFTEETVDQVFRWILEEVAEAGYLSPKAVFIDGTHIKANANTKKQVKAQVPAASKHYAKELMEEVNADREAHGKKPFDDDDEPPAPAKKRRDNTSKKKLARRKKEKKRTVTRSVTDPDSGLFVKGDHKRQFAYEAHTACDKHGF
;
A
#
# COMPACT_ATOMS: atom_id res chain seq x y z
N ASP A 1 -12.42 -35.33 -32.02
CA ASP A 1 -13.86 -35.11 -32.09
C ASP A 1 -14.28 -34.18 -30.95
N ARG A 2 -15.00 -33.09 -31.25
CA ARG A 2 -15.43 -32.09 -30.25
C ARG A 2 -16.73 -32.48 -29.54
N ASP A 3 -17.40 -33.51 -30.04
CA ASP A 3 -18.69 -33.97 -29.57
C ASP A 3 -18.58 -35.14 -28.56
N VAL A 4 -17.36 -35.55 -28.22
CA VAL A 4 -17.12 -36.59 -27.20
C VAL A 4 -17.45 -36.01 -25.81
N VAL A 5 -18.33 -36.69 -25.09
CA VAL A 5 -18.70 -36.33 -23.72
C VAL A 5 -17.77 -37.07 -22.76
N GLU A 6 -17.05 -36.30 -21.95
CA GLU A 6 -16.22 -36.80 -20.85
C GLU A 6 -16.78 -36.31 -19.51
N ILE A 7 -16.89 -37.22 -18.54
CA ILE A 7 -17.34 -36.90 -17.18
C ILE A 7 -16.11 -36.83 -16.29
N VAL A 8 -15.68 -35.61 -15.97
CA VAL A 8 -14.51 -35.35 -15.12
C VAL A 8 -14.83 -34.29 -14.07
N GLY A 9 -14.31 -34.46 -12.86
CA GLY A 9 -14.35 -33.41 -11.84
C GLY A 9 -13.31 -32.34 -12.12
N ILE A 10 -13.65 -31.06 -11.93
CA ILE A 10 -12.74 -29.94 -12.17
C ILE A 10 -11.42 -30.09 -11.38
N ASP A 11 -11.48 -30.68 -10.20
CA ASP A 11 -10.28 -30.94 -9.38
C ASP A 11 -9.27 -31.86 -10.09
N SER A 12 -9.74 -32.88 -10.82
CA SER A 12 -8.85 -33.80 -11.54
C SER A 12 -8.16 -33.17 -12.76
N LEU A 13 -8.71 -32.07 -13.26
CA LEU A 13 -8.16 -31.31 -14.41
C LEU A 13 -7.02 -30.36 -14.02
N VAL A 14 -6.86 -30.08 -12.74
CA VAL A 14 -5.77 -29.21 -12.24
C VAL A 14 -4.60 -30.07 -11.78
N PRO A 15 -3.38 -29.92 -12.35
CA PRO A 15 -2.22 -30.68 -11.94
C PRO A 15 -1.93 -30.54 -10.44
N LYS A 16 -1.49 -31.63 -9.78
CA LYS A 16 -1.21 -31.65 -8.34
C LYS A 16 -0.14 -30.63 -7.93
N GLU A 17 0.86 -30.40 -8.79
CA GLU A 17 1.97 -29.48 -8.56
C GLU A 17 1.69 -28.04 -9.03
N HIS A 18 0.45 -27.73 -9.44
CA HIS A 18 0.09 -26.41 -9.93
C HIS A 18 0.25 -25.36 -8.83
N LEU A 19 0.76 -24.17 -9.19
CA LEU A 19 1.04 -23.09 -8.24
C LEU A 19 -0.17 -22.69 -7.39
N LEU A 20 -1.35 -22.59 -8.02
CA LEU A 20 -2.58 -22.23 -7.30
C LEU A 20 -2.96 -23.25 -6.22
N ARG A 21 -2.68 -24.56 -6.42
CA ARG A 21 -2.87 -25.57 -5.36
C ARG A 21 -1.92 -25.35 -4.18
N LYS A 22 -0.67 -24.98 -4.47
CA LYS A 22 0.32 -24.69 -3.43
C LYS A 22 -0.11 -23.47 -2.62
N ILE A 23 -0.61 -22.43 -3.29
CA ILE A 23 -1.12 -21.23 -2.64
C ILE A 23 -2.38 -21.54 -1.80
N ASP A 24 -3.35 -22.26 -2.38
CA ASP A 24 -4.60 -22.62 -1.70
C ASP A 24 -4.35 -23.46 -0.44
N LYS A 25 -3.31 -24.28 -0.45
CA LYS A 25 -2.89 -25.06 0.71
C LYS A 25 -2.10 -24.26 1.75
N ALA A 26 -1.32 -23.26 1.30
CA ALA A 26 -0.42 -22.50 2.15
C ALA A 26 -1.11 -21.32 2.83
N VAL A 27 -2.15 -20.77 2.23
CA VAL A 27 -2.84 -19.58 2.71
C VAL A 27 -4.22 -19.96 3.25
N ASP A 28 -4.47 -19.67 4.50
CA ASP A 28 -5.79 -19.84 5.13
C ASP A 28 -6.71 -18.67 4.75
N PHE A 29 -7.40 -18.78 3.62
CA PHE A 29 -8.29 -17.74 3.13
C PHE A 29 -9.52 -17.51 4.02
N ASP A 30 -9.85 -18.42 4.93
CA ASP A 30 -10.99 -18.26 5.83
C ASP A 30 -10.81 -17.10 6.81
N ARG A 31 -9.56 -16.73 7.13
CA ARG A 31 -9.24 -15.53 7.92
C ARG A 31 -9.73 -14.23 7.28
N LEU A 32 -9.93 -14.18 5.96
CA LEU A 32 -10.50 -13.01 5.29
C LEU A 32 -11.95 -12.74 5.73
N TYR A 33 -12.73 -13.78 6.03
CA TYR A 33 -14.11 -13.59 6.49
C TYR A 33 -14.15 -12.78 7.79
N GLU A 34 -13.29 -13.11 8.76
CA GLU A 34 -13.22 -12.40 10.04
C GLU A 34 -12.87 -10.90 9.85
N MET A 35 -11.97 -10.60 8.92
CA MET A 35 -11.53 -9.23 8.65
C MET A 35 -12.59 -8.38 7.94
N VAL A 36 -13.43 -8.98 7.11
CA VAL A 36 -14.40 -8.27 6.29
C VAL A 36 -15.84 -8.38 6.78
N GLU A 37 -16.14 -9.27 7.72
CA GLU A 37 -17.47 -9.48 8.29
C GLU A 37 -18.17 -8.16 8.68
N PRO A 38 -17.50 -7.20 9.36
CA PRO A 38 -18.12 -5.93 9.75
C PRO A 38 -18.57 -5.05 8.57
N LEU A 39 -18.09 -5.36 7.35
CA LEU A 39 -18.39 -4.61 6.13
C LEU A 39 -19.60 -5.18 5.37
N TYR A 40 -20.17 -6.28 5.86
CA TYR A 40 -21.31 -6.98 5.25
C TYR A 40 -22.53 -6.88 6.17
N CYS A 41 -23.70 -6.70 5.57
CA CYS A 41 -24.97 -6.70 6.29
C CYS A 41 -25.59 -8.10 6.21
N GLU A 42 -26.07 -8.62 7.35
CA GLU A 42 -26.67 -9.95 7.45
C GLU A 42 -28.00 -10.07 6.66
N ASP A 43 -28.85 -9.04 6.70
CA ASP A 43 -30.26 -9.14 6.30
C ASP A 43 -30.70 -8.18 5.17
N ASN A 44 -29.79 -7.48 4.51
CA ASN A 44 -30.21 -6.45 3.56
C ASN A 44 -29.48 -6.52 2.20
N GLY A 45 -30.26 -6.62 1.13
CA GLY A 45 -29.81 -6.48 -0.23
C GLY A 45 -29.64 -7.78 -1.03
N ARG A 46 -29.11 -7.65 -2.26
CA ARG A 46 -28.77 -8.77 -3.13
C ARG A 46 -27.58 -9.54 -2.51
N PRO A 47 -27.59 -10.90 -2.55
CA PRO A 47 -26.45 -11.69 -2.12
C PRO A 47 -25.15 -11.17 -2.72
N SER A 48 -24.18 -10.85 -1.86
CA SER A 48 -22.90 -10.35 -2.31
C SER A 48 -22.02 -11.48 -2.84
N ILE A 49 -21.08 -11.15 -3.72
CA ILE A 49 -20.03 -12.09 -4.10
C ILE A 49 -19.17 -12.35 -2.85
N ASP A 50 -18.77 -13.59 -2.69
CA ASP A 50 -17.87 -14.04 -1.63
C ASP A 50 -16.60 -13.18 -1.60
N PRO A 51 -16.24 -12.58 -0.46
CA PRO A 51 -15.04 -11.78 -0.33
C PRO A 51 -13.76 -12.53 -0.69
N VAL A 52 -13.66 -13.81 -0.34
CA VAL A 52 -12.50 -14.64 -0.69
C VAL A 52 -12.32 -14.72 -2.21
N VAL A 53 -13.42 -14.87 -2.96
CA VAL A 53 -13.39 -14.85 -4.43
C VAL A 53 -12.85 -13.52 -4.95
N LEU A 54 -13.29 -12.40 -4.37
CA LEU A 54 -12.83 -11.06 -4.78
C LEU A 54 -11.33 -10.89 -4.55
N PHE A 55 -10.81 -11.30 -3.40
CA PHE A 55 -9.38 -11.25 -3.10
C PHE A 55 -8.58 -12.23 -3.98
N LYS A 56 -9.05 -13.46 -4.16
CA LYS A 56 -8.42 -14.44 -5.07
C LYS A 56 -8.36 -13.94 -6.52
N MET A 57 -9.36 -13.19 -7.00
CA MET A 57 -9.31 -12.59 -8.35
C MET A 57 -8.20 -11.54 -8.48
N VAL A 58 -8.05 -10.66 -7.48
CA VAL A 58 -6.96 -9.68 -7.46
C VAL A 58 -5.60 -10.38 -7.32
N LEU A 59 -5.51 -11.43 -6.53
CA LEU A 59 -4.30 -12.25 -6.41
C LEU A 59 -3.92 -12.87 -7.76
N ILE A 60 -4.86 -13.46 -8.49
CA ILE A 60 -4.63 -13.99 -9.86
C ILE A 60 -4.08 -12.88 -10.76
N GLN A 61 -4.69 -11.69 -10.73
CA GLN A 61 -4.24 -10.57 -11.56
C GLN A 61 -2.75 -10.26 -11.36
N HIS A 62 -2.34 -10.13 -10.11
CA HIS A 62 -0.95 -9.77 -9.78
C HIS A 62 0.00 -10.94 -9.99
N LEU A 63 -0.37 -12.14 -9.60
CA LEU A 63 0.45 -13.34 -9.71
C LEU A 63 0.81 -13.68 -11.16
N TYR A 64 -0.13 -13.50 -12.08
CA TYR A 64 0.05 -13.79 -13.51
C TYR A 64 0.30 -12.54 -14.36
N GLY A 65 0.48 -11.36 -13.74
CA GLY A 65 0.78 -10.13 -14.45
C GLY A 65 -0.30 -9.69 -15.44
N LEU A 66 -1.57 -9.95 -15.12
CA LEU A 66 -2.67 -9.57 -16.00
C LEU A 66 -2.88 -8.04 -15.98
N PRO A 67 -3.03 -7.39 -17.14
CA PRO A 67 -2.93 -5.93 -17.23
C PRO A 67 -4.12 -5.18 -16.64
N SER A 68 -5.26 -5.84 -16.39
CA SER A 68 -6.46 -5.19 -15.85
C SER A 68 -7.44 -6.20 -15.27
N LEU A 69 -8.32 -5.75 -14.35
CA LEU A 69 -9.42 -6.55 -13.82
C LEU A 69 -10.37 -7.08 -14.92
N ARG A 70 -10.57 -6.31 -16.00
CA ARG A 70 -11.37 -6.77 -17.14
C ARG A 70 -10.72 -7.99 -17.78
N ARG A 71 -9.42 -7.92 -18.06
CA ARG A 71 -8.69 -9.06 -18.63
C ARG A 71 -8.67 -10.24 -17.66
N THR A 72 -8.54 -9.98 -16.37
CA THR A 72 -8.61 -11.02 -15.33
C THR A 72 -9.96 -11.74 -15.34
N ALA A 73 -11.08 -11.02 -15.41
CA ALA A 73 -12.39 -11.65 -15.47
C ALA A 73 -12.59 -12.49 -16.74
N GLU A 74 -12.08 -12.03 -17.89
CA GLU A 74 -12.07 -12.79 -19.14
C GLU A 74 -11.25 -14.09 -19.01
N GLU A 75 -10.05 -14.01 -18.47
CA GLU A 75 -9.18 -15.17 -18.25
C GLU A 75 -9.78 -16.15 -17.23
N VAL A 76 -10.37 -15.64 -16.14
CA VAL A 76 -11.07 -16.47 -15.15
C VAL A 76 -12.23 -17.23 -15.78
N SER A 77 -13.00 -16.60 -16.67
CA SER A 77 -14.13 -17.25 -17.33
C SER A 77 -13.71 -18.42 -18.22
N GLY A 78 -12.52 -18.35 -18.83
CA GLY A 78 -12.00 -19.35 -19.78
C GLY A 78 -11.04 -20.37 -19.18
N SER A 79 -10.50 -20.13 -17.98
CA SER A 79 -9.45 -20.98 -17.40
C SER A 79 -9.99 -21.93 -16.33
N ILE A 80 -9.79 -23.22 -16.55
CA ILE A 80 -10.13 -24.27 -15.57
C ILE A 80 -9.35 -24.06 -14.26
N TYR A 81 -8.09 -23.66 -14.32
CA TYR A 81 -7.23 -23.46 -13.15
C TYR A 81 -7.71 -22.32 -12.28
N TYR A 82 -8.14 -21.20 -12.88
CA TYR A 82 -8.66 -20.06 -12.15
C TYR A 82 -10.04 -20.35 -11.57
N ARG A 83 -10.93 -21.00 -12.33
CA ARG A 83 -12.23 -21.44 -11.84
C ARG A 83 -12.11 -22.36 -10.63
N TRP A 84 -11.22 -23.37 -10.72
CA TRP A 84 -10.93 -24.25 -9.61
C TRP A 84 -10.46 -23.48 -8.36
N PHE A 85 -9.51 -22.56 -8.52
CA PHE A 85 -8.98 -21.78 -7.41
C PHE A 85 -10.00 -20.86 -6.75
N LEU A 86 -10.97 -20.37 -7.51
CA LEU A 86 -12.09 -19.56 -7.03
C LEU A 86 -13.26 -20.38 -6.48
N GLY A 87 -13.23 -21.71 -6.61
CA GLY A 87 -14.32 -22.60 -6.20
C GLY A 87 -15.50 -22.65 -7.16
N TYR A 88 -15.34 -22.20 -8.41
CA TYR A 88 -16.38 -22.24 -9.45
C TYR A 88 -16.35 -23.53 -10.26
N THR A 89 -17.52 -24.00 -10.64
CA THR A 89 -17.67 -25.07 -11.65
C THR A 89 -17.48 -24.53 -13.06
N LEU A 90 -17.48 -25.41 -14.06
CA LEU A 90 -17.36 -25.00 -15.47
C LEU A 90 -18.58 -24.22 -15.98
N GLN A 91 -19.74 -24.36 -15.33
CA GLN A 91 -21.01 -23.73 -15.73
C GLN A 91 -21.35 -22.47 -14.92
N ASP A 92 -20.70 -22.24 -13.80
CA ASP A 92 -20.98 -21.09 -12.97
C ASP A 92 -20.61 -19.78 -13.67
N GLU A 93 -21.42 -18.74 -13.45
CA GLU A 93 -21.09 -17.39 -13.86
C GLU A 93 -19.98 -16.82 -12.96
N THR A 94 -18.89 -16.39 -13.59
CA THR A 94 -17.77 -15.76 -12.87
C THR A 94 -18.04 -14.28 -12.64
N PRO A 95 -17.46 -13.66 -11.60
CA PRO A 95 -17.71 -12.27 -11.28
C PRO A 95 -17.32 -11.32 -12.39
N HIS A 96 -18.19 -10.35 -12.68
CA HIS A 96 -17.88 -9.28 -13.62
C HIS A 96 -16.83 -8.34 -13.01
N PHE A 97 -15.89 -7.86 -13.83
CA PHE A 97 -14.80 -6.99 -13.38
C PHE A 97 -15.26 -5.72 -12.65
N SER A 98 -16.41 -5.15 -13.04
CA SER A 98 -16.95 -3.96 -12.38
C SER A 98 -17.40 -4.22 -10.94
N THR A 99 -17.88 -5.43 -10.65
CA THR A 99 -18.26 -5.81 -9.28
C THR A 99 -17.02 -5.92 -8.39
N VAL A 100 -15.95 -6.51 -8.90
CA VAL A 100 -14.66 -6.57 -8.18
C VAL A 100 -14.17 -5.15 -7.91
N SER A 101 -14.09 -4.31 -8.94
CA SER A 101 -13.65 -2.91 -8.82
C SER A 101 -14.51 -2.10 -7.84
N TYR A 102 -15.83 -2.29 -7.86
CA TYR A 102 -16.75 -1.60 -6.96
C TYR A 102 -16.48 -1.95 -5.49
N ASN A 103 -16.30 -3.24 -5.17
CA ASN A 103 -16.03 -3.68 -3.80
C ASN A 103 -14.70 -3.11 -3.28
N PHE A 104 -13.64 -3.13 -4.08
CA PHE A 104 -12.35 -2.56 -3.68
C PHE A 104 -12.33 -1.03 -3.60
N ARG A 105 -13.28 -0.33 -4.21
CA ARG A 105 -13.38 1.13 -4.11
C ARG A 105 -14.30 1.62 -2.99
N HIS A 106 -15.33 0.85 -2.67
CA HIS A 106 -16.45 1.34 -1.85
C HIS A 106 -16.74 0.51 -0.60
N ARG A 107 -16.28 -0.74 -0.57
CA ARG A 107 -16.51 -1.63 0.57
C ARG A 107 -15.25 -1.87 1.37
N PHE A 108 -14.16 -2.30 0.72
CA PHE A 108 -12.91 -2.54 1.40
C PHE A 108 -12.19 -1.22 1.65
N THR A 109 -12.06 -0.85 2.92
CA THR A 109 -11.37 0.36 3.35
C THR A 109 -9.85 0.18 3.31
N GLU A 110 -9.13 1.29 3.42
CA GLU A 110 -7.66 1.27 3.56
C GLU A 110 -7.24 0.41 4.76
N GLU A 111 -7.98 0.50 5.89
CA GLU A 111 -7.77 -0.33 7.08
C GLU A 111 -7.90 -1.82 6.80
N THR A 112 -8.90 -2.23 6.01
CA THR A 112 -9.08 -3.64 5.62
C THR A 112 -7.91 -4.14 4.79
N VAL A 113 -7.44 -3.34 3.84
CA VAL A 113 -6.28 -3.68 3.01
C VAL A 113 -5.02 -3.80 3.86
N ASP A 114 -4.84 -2.89 4.83
CA ASP A 114 -3.71 -2.90 5.76
C ASP A 114 -3.73 -4.15 6.67
N GLN A 115 -4.90 -4.54 7.18
CA GLN A 115 -5.07 -5.77 7.95
C GLN A 115 -4.70 -7.02 7.15
N VAL A 116 -5.18 -7.12 5.91
CA VAL A 116 -4.84 -8.25 5.02
C VAL A 116 -3.35 -8.27 4.72
N PHE A 117 -2.74 -7.11 4.49
CA PHE A 117 -1.31 -7.00 4.24
C PHE A 117 -0.48 -7.44 5.46
N ARG A 118 -0.85 -6.99 6.66
CA ARG A 118 -0.20 -7.41 7.91
C ARG A 118 -0.30 -8.92 8.13
N TRP A 119 -1.48 -9.48 7.95
CA TRP A 119 -1.66 -10.92 8.05
C TRP A 119 -0.72 -11.69 7.09
N ILE A 120 -0.63 -11.28 5.83
CA ILE A 120 0.27 -11.94 4.86
C ILE A 120 1.73 -11.80 5.32
N LEU A 121 2.15 -10.64 5.84
CA LEU A 121 3.50 -10.47 6.39
C LEU A 121 3.78 -11.35 7.60
N GLU A 122 2.80 -11.56 8.47
CA GLU A 122 2.90 -12.48 9.61
C GLU A 122 3.12 -13.92 9.13
N GLU A 123 2.33 -14.40 8.17
CA GLU A 123 2.50 -15.73 7.57
C GLU A 123 3.90 -15.90 6.94
N VAL A 124 4.39 -14.88 6.23
CA VAL A 124 5.73 -14.87 5.63
C VAL A 124 6.82 -14.90 6.72
N ALA A 125 6.61 -14.18 7.82
CA ALA A 125 7.53 -14.16 8.96
C ALA A 125 7.57 -15.51 9.69
N GLU A 126 6.42 -16.12 9.94
CA GLU A 126 6.30 -17.45 10.56
C GLU A 126 6.94 -18.54 9.71
N ALA A 127 6.79 -18.44 8.38
CA ALA A 127 7.47 -19.31 7.43
C ALA A 127 9.00 -19.08 7.35
N GLY A 128 9.54 -18.08 8.08
CA GLY A 128 10.97 -17.80 8.16
C GLY A 128 11.55 -17.05 6.95
N TYR A 129 10.72 -16.52 6.08
CA TYR A 129 11.16 -15.77 4.90
C TYR A 129 11.41 -14.29 5.18
N LEU A 130 10.90 -13.73 6.28
CA LEU A 130 11.15 -12.35 6.67
C LEU A 130 12.43 -12.25 7.52
N SER A 131 13.36 -11.40 7.14
CA SER A 131 14.63 -11.20 7.85
C SER A 131 14.85 -9.72 8.20
N PRO A 132 14.47 -9.28 9.42
CA PRO A 132 14.56 -7.87 9.82
C PRO A 132 15.98 -7.37 10.07
N LYS A 133 17.01 -8.20 9.89
CA LYS A 133 18.43 -7.85 10.17
C LYS A 133 18.99 -6.78 9.23
N ALA A 134 18.45 -6.68 8.02
CA ALA A 134 18.84 -5.68 7.05
C ALA A 134 17.60 -5.29 6.22
N VAL A 135 17.34 -3.99 6.11
CA VAL A 135 16.26 -3.43 5.30
C VAL A 135 16.89 -2.55 4.24
N PHE A 136 16.51 -2.77 2.99
CA PHE A 136 16.90 -1.96 1.84
C PHE A 136 15.75 -1.04 1.51
N ILE A 137 16.02 0.26 1.45
CA ILE A 137 15.02 1.28 1.13
C ILE A 137 15.44 1.96 -0.17
N ASP A 138 14.54 1.98 -1.15
CA ASP A 138 14.74 2.70 -2.41
C ASP A 138 13.58 3.65 -2.69
N GLY A 139 13.91 4.79 -3.30
CA GLY A 139 12.95 5.82 -3.66
C GLY A 139 12.74 5.88 -5.17
N THR A 140 11.52 5.63 -5.61
CA THR A 140 11.14 5.70 -7.02
C THR A 140 10.18 6.86 -7.27
N HIS A 141 10.44 7.65 -8.34
CA HIS A 141 9.56 8.73 -8.73
C HIS A 141 8.47 8.26 -9.68
N ILE A 142 7.22 8.36 -9.24
CA ILE A 142 6.02 8.02 -10.02
C ILE A 142 5.48 9.31 -10.64
N LYS A 143 5.38 9.35 -11.98
CA LYS A 143 4.86 10.51 -12.69
C LYS A 143 3.41 10.79 -12.29
N ALA A 144 3.16 12.02 -11.82
CA ALA A 144 1.81 12.49 -11.50
C ALA A 144 1.01 12.80 -12.77
N ASN A 145 -0.30 12.62 -12.70
CA ASN A 145 -1.22 13.05 -13.77
C ASN A 145 -1.51 14.55 -13.66
N ALA A 146 -0.44 15.36 -13.72
CA ALA A 146 -0.45 16.79 -13.50
C ALA A 146 -0.07 17.56 -14.76
N ASN A 147 -0.80 18.66 -15.03
CA ASN A 147 -0.50 19.55 -16.14
C ASN A 147 0.70 20.44 -15.77
N THR A 148 1.84 20.24 -16.43
CA THR A 148 3.08 20.98 -16.18
C THR A 148 3.00 22.47 -16.53
N LYS A 149 2.03 22.87 -17.37
CA LYS A 149 1.82 24.29 -17.75
C LYS A 149 0.96 25.03 -16.72
N LYS A 150 0.13 24.33 -15.94
CA LYS A 150 -0.72 24.90 -14.90
C LYS A 150 -0.05 24.75 -13.53
N GLN A 151 0.79 25.72 -13.17
CA GLN A 151 1.56 25.69 -11.93
C GLN A 151 1.45 27.00 -11.16
N VAL A 152 1.53 26.93 -9.84
CA VAL A 152 1.53 28.07 -8.92
C VAL A 152 2.71 27.98 -7.96
N LYS A 153 3.22 29.13 -7.53
CA LYS A 153 4.24 29.20 -6.48
C LYS A 153 3.55 29.30 -5.12
N ALA A 154 3.80 28.36 -4.24
CA ALA A 154 3.29 28.34 -2.87
C ALA A 154 4.45 28.48 -1.87
N GLN A 155 4.21 29.22 -0.78
CA GLN A 155 5.14 29.25 0.33
C GLN A 155 4.77 28.15 1.32
N VAL A 156 5.69 27.23 1.57
CA VAL A 156 5.53 26.15 2.54
C VAL A 156 6.56 26.27 3.67
N PRO A 157 6.25 25.81 4.88
CA PRO A 157 7.26 25.69 5.94
C PRO A 157 8.43 24.83 5.47
N ALA A 158 9.62 25.05 6.01
CA ALA A 158 10.74 24.17 5.69
C ALA A 158 10.45 22.77 6.27
N ALA A 159 10.41 21.76 5.41
CA ALA A 159 9.93 20.41 5.70
C ALA A 159 10.51 19.76 6.97
N SER A 160 11.78 20.04 7.27
CA SER A 160 12.46 19.46 8.46
C SER A 160 11.84 19.83 9.80
N LYS A 161 11.13 20.99 9.89
CA LYS A 161 10.50 21.41 11.15
C LYS A 161 9.06 20.90 11.28
N HIS A 162 8.35 20.79 10.16
CA HIS A 162 7.00 20.25 10.15
C HIS A 162 7.03 18.77 10.53
N TYR A 163 7.87 18.00 9.87
CA TYR A 163 8.06 16.57 10.17
C TYR A 163 8.51 16.30 11.62
N ALA A 164 9.47 17.11 12.11
CA ALA A 164 9.92 16.98 13.50
C ALA A 164 8.80 17.27 14.51
N LYS A 165 7.89 18.19 14.19
CA LYS A 165 6.75 18.52 15.05
C LYS A 165 5.70 17.42 15.02
N GLU A 166 5.32 16.92 13.84
CA GLU A 166 4.38 15.80 13.68
C GLU A 166 4.92 14.54 14.39
N LEU A 167 6.19 14.19 14.17
CA LEU A 167 6.83 13.07 14.85
C LEU A 167 6.82 13.23 16.37
N MET A 168 7.04 14.45 16.89
CA MET A 168 7.01 14.71 18.34
C MET A 168 5.58 14.58 18.89
N GLU A 169 4.59 15.02 18.15
CA GLU A 169 3.17 14.86 18.52
C GLU A 169 2.79 13.38 18.57
N GLU A 170 3.17 12.57 17.58
CA GLU A 170 2.95 11.12 17.57
C GLU A 170 3.67 10.40 18.71
N VAL A 171 4.95 10.72 18.93
CA VAL A 171 5.74 10.14 20.03
C VAL A 171 5.14 10.51 21.38
N ASN A 172 4.66 11.73 21.56
CA ASN A 172 4.03 12.16 22.80
C ASN A 172 2.68 11.47 23.03
N ALA A 173 1.88 11.29 21.98
CA ALA A 173 0.63 10.53 22.06
C ALA A 173 0.87 9.06 22.45
N ASP A 174 1.89 8.41 21.88
CA ASP A 174 2.29 7.04 22.26
C ASP A 174 2.78 6.97 23.71
N ARG A 175 3.56 7.94 24.15
CA ARG A 175 4.04 8.02 25.53
C ARG A 175 2.91 8.19 26.54
N GLU A 176 1.94 9.04 26.25
CA GLU A 176 0.75 9.23 27.09
C GLU A 176 -0.09 7.95 27.16
N ALA A 177 -0.28 7.24 26.05
CA ALA A 177 -0.98 5.96 26.01
C ALA A 177 -0.28 4.89 26.89
N HIS A 178 1.03 4.99 27.06
CA HIS A 178 1.84 4.10 27.92
C HIS A 178 2.11 4.69 29.32
N GLY A 179 1.40 5.74 29.74
CA GLY A 179 1.53 6.35 31.07
C GLY A 179 2.86 7.07 31.32
N LYS A 180 3.59 7.44 30.27
CA LYS A 180 4.85 8.17 30.34
C LYS A 180 4.59 9.68 30.11
N LYS A 181 5.37 10.54 30.75
CA LYS A 181 5.29 11.97 30.54
C LYS A 181 5.68 12.32 29.10
N PRO A 182 4.94 13.25 28.41
CA PRO A 182 5.36 13.76 27.12
C PRO A 182 6.74 14.44 27.20
N PHE A 183 7.45 14.51 26.08
CA PHE A 183 8.67 15.31 25.99
C PHE A 183 8.29 16.81 25.93
N ASP A 184 9.00 17.64 26.67
CA ASP A 184 8.89 19.09 26.54
C ASP A 184 9.60 19.58 25.28
N ASP A 185 9.10 20.68 24.70
CA ASP A 185 9.65 21.29 23.46
C ASP A 185 11.13 21.75 23.60
N ASP A 186 11.70 21.74 24.80
CA ASP A 186 13.08 22.11 25.10
C ASP A 186 14.06 20.91 25.14
N ASP A 187 13.59 19.67 25.08
CA ASP A 187 14.42 18.46 25.03
C ASP A 187 14.87 18.14 23.58
N GLU A 188 15.60 19.08 22.97
CA GLU A 188 16.32 18.81 21.72
C GLU A 188 17.37 17.71 21.98
N PRO A 189 17.38 16.61 21.19
CA PRO A 189 18.44 15.60 21.32
C PRO A 189 19.80 16.28 21.17
N PRO A 190 20.82 15.92 21.96
CA PRO A 190 22.10 16.62 21.99
C PRO A 190 22.74 16.60 20.59
N ALA A 191 22.87 17.78 20.00
CA ALA A 191 23.56 17.95 18.73
C ALA A 191 25.01 17.43 18.85
N PRO A 192 25.55 16.75 17.82
CA PRO A 192 26.92 16.23 17.86
C PRO A 192 27.89 17.37 18.16
N ALA A 193 28.76 17.15 19.14
CA ALA A 193 29.67 18.12 19.73
C ALA A 193 30.47 18.91 18.68
N LYS A 194 30.07 20.15 18.41
CA LYS A 194 30.90 21.12 17.68
C LYS A 194 31.92 21.71 18.63
N LYS A 195 33.20 21.56 18.26
CA LYS A 195 34.35 22.14 18.93
C LYS A 195 34.11 23.61 19.32
N ARG A 196 34.34 23.93 20.60
CA ARG A 196 34.30 25.28 21.17
C ARG A 196 35.14 26.23 20.32
N ARG A 197 34.53 27.33 19.88
CA ARG A 197 35.20 28.61 19.56
C ARG A 197 34.58 29.68 20.44
N ASP A 198 35.48 30.47 20.99
CA ASP A 198 35.36 31.42 22.06
C ASP A 198 34.33 32.55 21.88
N ASN A 199 33.94 33.04 23.03
CA ASN A 199 33.23 34.28 23.40
C ASN A 199 33.29 35.43 22.40
N THR A 200 32.11 35.90 22.00
CA THR A 200 31.76 37.33 22.08
C THR A 200 30.25 37.51 21.82
N SER A 201 29.62 38.29 22.70
CA SER A 201 28.34 38.99 22.51
C SER A 201 27.04 38.30 22.94
N LYS A 202 26.75 38.53 24.24
CA LYS A 202 25.42 38.33 24.88
C LYS A 202 24.29 39.29 24.37
N LYS A 203 24.28 39.67 23.12
CA LYS A 203 23.28 40.62 22.56
C LYS A 203 22.52 40.12 21.33
N LYS A 204 22.38 38.80 21.12
CA LYS A 204 21.57 38.26 20.04
C LYS A 204 20.45 37.28 20.46
N LEU A 205 19.95 37.41 21.68
CA LEU A 205 18.94 36.47 22.24
C LEU A 205 17.50 36.96 22.09
N ALA A 206 17.17 37.75 21.12
CA ALA A 206 15.79 38.20 20.85
C ALA A 206 15.46 38.29 19.36
N ARG A 207 16.07 37.50 18.52
CA ARG A 207 15.51 37.25 17.18
C ARG A 207 14.60 36.04 17.28
N ARG A 208 13.25 36.26 17.45
CA ARG A 208 12.23 35.28 17.11
C ARG A 208 12.69 34.57 15.83
N LYS A 209 13.00 33.24 15.90
CA LYS A 209 13.30 32.43 14.73
C LYS A 209 12.08 32.46 13.82
N LYS A 210 12.03 33.41 12.86
CA LYS A 210 11.03 33.40 11.80
C LYS A 210 11.15 32.05 11.11
N GLU A 211 10.06 31.30 11.07
CA GLU A 211 10.01 30.05 10.31
C GLU A 211 10.51 30.31 8.91
N LYS A 212 11.55 29.58 8.51
CA LYS A 212 12.08 29.67 7.15
C LYS A 212 11.05 29.06 6.21
N LYS A 213 10.31 29.92 5.51
CA LYS A 213 9.43 29.50 4.42
C LYS A 213 10.26 29.31 3.16
N ARG A 214 10.00 28.24 2.42
CA ARG A 214 10.55 28.03 1.08
C ARG A 214 9.43 28.15 0.05
N THR A 215 9.77 28.69 -1.12
CA THR A 215 8.84 28.73 -2.24
C THR A 215 8.94 27.40 -3.00
N VAL A 216 7.84 26.69 -3.13
CA VAL A 216 7.73 25.47 -3.93
C VAL A 216 6.77 25.71 -5.09
N THR A 217 7.01 25.01 -6.19
CA THR A 217 6.11 25.02 -7.33
C THR A 217 5.13 23.84 -7.18
N ARG A 218 3.83 24.09 -7.18
CA ARG A 218 2.77 23.10 -7.09
C ARG A 218 1.96 23.08 -8.38
N SER A 219 1.46 21.91 -8.75
CA SER A 219 0.48 21.79 -9.83
C SER A 219 -0.88 22.30 -9.38
N VAL A 220 -1.63 22.96 -10.27
CA VAL A 220 -3.02 23.34 -10.04
C VAL A 220 -3.96 22.15 -10.18
N THR A 221 -3.61 21.21 -11.06
CA THR A 221 -4.43 20.03 -11.36
C THR A 221 -4.21 18.86 -10.41
N ASP A 222 -3.07 18.87 -9.71
CA ASP A 222 -2.68 17.86 -8.73
C ASP A 222 -1.79 18.54 -7.66
N PRO A 223 -2.39 19.19 -6.65
CA PRO A 223 -1.66 20.01 -5.67
C PRO A 223 -0.71 19.23 -4.77
N ASP A 224 -0.95 17.93 -4.60
CA ASP A 224 -0.16 17.06 -3.71
C ASP A 224 1.12 16.56 -4.38
N SER A 225 1.18 16.64 -5.71
CA SER A 225 2.38 16.24 -6.47
C SER A 225 3.52 17.25 -6.32
N GLY A 226 4.74 16.75 -6.19
CA GLY A 226 5.98 17.53 -6.16
C GLY A 226 6.57 17.79 -7.54
N LEU A 227 7.20 18.95 -7.74
CA LEU A 227 7.97 19.20 -8.97
C LEU A 227 9.32 18.49 -8.88
N PHE A 228 9.47 17.40 -9.64
CA PHE A 228 10.72 16.67 -9.80
C PHE A 228 11.54 17.23 -10.95
N VAL A 229 12.83 17.51 -10.70
CA VAL A 229 13.77 18.01 -11.69
C VAL A 229 15.02 17.12 -11.70
N LYS A 230 15.30 16.48 -12.84
CA LYS A 230 16.52 15.69 -13.05
C LYS A 230 17.31 16.25 -14.21
N GLY A 231 18.44 16.88 -13.90
CA GLY A 231 19.25 17.60 -14.90
C GLY A 231 18.49 18.76 -15.54
N ASP A 232 19.00 19.23 -16.67
CA ASP A 232 18.43 20.41 -17.37
C ASP A 232 17.20 20.07 -18.22
N HIS A 233 16.95 18.81 -18.51
CA HIS A 233 15.97 18.39 -19.53
C HIS A 233 14.72 17.72 -19.00
N LYS A 234 14.70 17.22 -17.75
CA LYS A 234 13.54 16.50 -17.23
C LYS A 234 12.89 17.23 -16.06
N ARG A 235 11.77 17.90 -16.35
CA ARG A 235 10.92 18.57 -15.36
C ARG A 235 9.52 17.95 -15.42
N GLN A 236 9.05 17.35 -14.35
CA GLN A 236 7.72 16.76 -14.28
C GLN A 236 7.19 16.80 -12.84
N PHE A 237 5.88 16.83 -12.69
CA PHE A 237 5.26 16.58 -11.41
C PHE A 237 5.29 15.07 -11.13
N ALA A 238 5.66 14.69 -9.92
CA ALA A 238 5.81 13.30 -9.51
C ALA A 238 5.52 13.15 -8.01
N TYR A 239 5.17 11.93 -7.65
CA TYR A 239 5.19 11.42 -6.29
C TYR A 239 6.49 10.65 -6.07
N GLU A 240 6.95 10.58 -4.85
CA GLU A 240 8.05 9.72 -4.45
C GLU A 240 7.48 8.53 -3.68
N ALA A 241 7.70 7.32 -4.22
CA ALA A 241 7.35 6.08 -3.57
C ALA A 241 8.61 5.50 -2.93
N HIS A 242 8.59 5.31 -1.62
CA HIS A 242 9.64 4.62 -0.89
C HIS A 242 9.22 3.17 -0.70
N THR A 243 10.04 2.27 -1.23
CA THR A 243 9.85 0.83 -1.06
C THR A 243 10.91 0.31 -0.10
N ALA A 244 10.49 -0.37 0.95
CA ALA A 244 11.37 -1.06 1.87
C ALA A 244 11.25 -2.56 1.65
N CYS A 245 12.36 -3.26 1.57
CA CYS A 245 12.38 -4.71 1.51
C CYS A 245 13.54 -5.28 2.30
N ASP A 246 13.41 -6.52 2.71
CA ASP A 246 14.49 -7.29 3.31
C ASP A 246 15.40 -7.92 2.24
N LYS A 247 16.38 -8.72 2.66
CA LYS A 247 17.30 -9.45 1.75
C LYS A 247 16.60 -10.48 0.86
N HIS A 248 15.37 -10.86 1.14
CA HIS A 248 14.57 -11.81 0.37
C HIS A 248 13.59 -11.12 -0.57
N GLY A 249 13.46 -9.79 -0.47
CA GLY A 249 12.57 -8.99 -1.31
C GLY A 249 11.16 -8.79 -0.73
N PHE A 250 10.96 -9.09 0.56
CA PHE A 250 9.71 -8.86 1.29
C PHE A 250 9.70 -7.55 2.04
#